data_8edb6cab8e6b2d67db394294eaa45a67
#
_entry.id   8edb6cab8e6b2d67db394294eaa45a67
#
_cell.length_a   1.000
_cell.length_b   1.000
_cell.length_c   1.000
_cell.angle_alpha   90.00
_cell.angle_beta   90.00
_cell.angle_gamma   90.00
#
_symmetry.space_group_name_H-M   'P 1'
#
loop_
_entity.id
_entity.type
_entity.pdbx_description
1 polymer ?
#
loop_
_entity_poly.entity_id
_entity_poly.type
_entity_poly.pdbx_seq_one_letter_code
_entity_poly.pdbx_strand_id
1 'polypeptide(L)'
;MTECGDNSSPFIRNHGRKPVHEYEAITMDTSDETYRDLVEQQQDLIVKISLEGRLLFVNTTYAGLLGKTKDDLTNSVFMPVSGERYSDVIATQMTKLFRPPYTCIVEQWLQTAKGMRCISWSIRSVLDPDKAPVALVATGRDVTPVKNEQKAMRKRDEELMLLLESGSQMYYTHTPDHRTMYISPRIRTLLKCTNGSKKRSWTDYLTDNPVNAAGLERTLRAISTGKREPPYRLEMETGDGSRIWIEVNEIPVVKNGKTIAIAGSLVDVSEKMHVEEGVAEAEILFKGVRPKEPKIAGRSPLKAIRSIFARDEGAEEESV
;
A
#
# COMPACT_ATOMS: atom_id res chain seq x y z
N MET A 1 -21.96 30.74 59.05
CA MET A 1 -23.23 30.57 58.33
C MET A 1 -22.85 30.49 56.86
N THR A 2 -22.71 29.33 56.35
CA THR A 2 -23.59 28.44 55.66
C THR A 2 -22.76 27.24 55.16
N GLU A 3 -23.20 26.14 55.57
CA GLU A 3 -23.21 24.75 55.25
C GLU A 3 -22.53 24.27 54.00
N CYS A 4 -21.55 23.36 54.21
CA CYS A 4 -21.01 22.39 53.25
C CYS A 4 -22.02 21.32 52.96
N GLY A 5 -22.40 21.16 51.74
CA GLY A 5 -23.17 20.03 51.24
C GLY A 5 -22.28 18.79 51.05
N ASP A 6 -22.65 17.77 51.79
CA ASP A 6 -22.14 16.40 51.77
C ASP A 6 -22.58 15.70 50.46
N ASN A 7 -21.64 15.20 49.68
CA ASN A 7 -21.90 14.42 48.46
C ASN A 7 -21.29 13.02 48.62
N SER A 8 -21.93 12.24 49.53
CA SER A 8 -21.60 10.83 49.77
C SER A 8 -22.12 9.96 48.63
N SER A 9 -21.21 9.39 47.88
CA SER A 9 -21.43 8.35 46.86
C SER A 9 -21.89 7.03 47.47
N PRO A 10 -22.94 6.34 46.95
CA PRO A 10 -23.59 5.20 47.60
C PRO A 10 -23.03 3.82 47.20
N PHE A 11 -21.73 3.63 47.05
CA PHE A 11 -21.16 2.33 46.65
C PHE A 11 -20.02 1.80 47.53
N ILE A 12 -20.16 1.86 48.85
CA ILE A 12 -19.30 1.05 49.74
C ILE A 12 -20.22 0.16 50.60
N ARG A 13 -20.61 -0.99 50.06
CA ARG A 13 -21.10 -2.10 50.87
C ARG A 13 -19.90 -2.84 51.44
N ASN A 14 -19.76 -2.70 52.74
CA ASN A 14 -18.84 -3.41 53.60
C ASN A 14 -19.15 -4.91 53.55
N HIS A 15 -18.39 -5.69 52.73
CA HIS A 15 -18.41 -7.14 52.79
C HIS A 15 -17.25 -7.61 53.63
N GLY A 16 -17.54 -8.35 54.67
CA GLY A 16 -16.70 -8.86 55.72
C GLY A 16 -15.29 -9.25 55.26
N ARG A 17 -14.29 -8.78 56.00
CA ARG A 17 -12.92 -9.24 55.90
C ARG A 17 -12.88 -10.75 56.04
N LYS A 18 -12.68 -11.47 54.93
CA LYS A 18 -12.13 -12.84 55.01
C LYS A 18 -10.68 -12.71 55.47
N PRO A 19 -10.18 -13.67 56.26
CA PRO A 19 -8.81 -13.61 56.75
C PRO A 19 -7.90 -13.56 55.52
N VAL A 20 -6.94 -12.66 55.57
CA VAL A 20 -5.83 -12.60 54.63
C VAL A 20 -5.16 -13.98 54.75
N HIS A 21 -5.36 -14.83 53.75
CA HIS A 21 -4.51 -15.99 53.59
C HIS A 21 -3.08 -15.42 53.51
N GLU A 22 -2.28 -15.78 54.50
CA GLU A 22 -0.83 -15.69 54.39
C GLU A 22 -0.48 -16.21 52.98
N TYR A 23 -0.08 -15.32 52.13
CA TYR A 23 0.71 -15.71 50.97
C TYR A 23 1.99 -16.24 51.58
N GLU A 24 2.04 -17.57 51.81
CA GLU A 24 3.31 -18.25 51.92
C GLU A 24 4.14 -17.72 50.76
N ALA A 25 5.20 -17.00 51.07
CA ALA A 25 6.19 -16.61 50.11
C ALA A 25 6.63 -17.94 49.48
N ILE A 26 6.18 -18.17 48.23
CA ILE A 26 6.70 -19.24 47.39
C ILE A 26 8.19 -18.89 47.26
N THR A 27 8.99 -19.44 48.16
CA THR A 27 10.44 -19.48 48.01
C THR A 27 10.61 -20.23 46.68
N MET A 28 10.82 -19.46 45.61
CA MET A 28 11.23 -20.04 44.33
C MET A 28 12.46 -20.86 44.62
N ASP A 29 12.30 -22.16 44.65
CA ASP A 29 13.42 -23.09 44.60
C ASP A 29 14.11 -22.83 43.26
N THR A 30 15.19 -22.07 43.28
CA THR A 30 16.00 -21.66 42.11
C THR A 30 16.87 -22.82 41.65
N SER A 31 16.30 -24.04 41.72
CA SER A 31 16.97 -25.23 41.18
C SER A 31 17.07 -25.13 39.65
N ASP A 32 18.11 -25.71 39.09
CA ASP A 32 18.29 -25.87 37.64
C ASP A 32 17.03 -26.47 36.94
N GLU A 33 16.24 -27.25 37.67
CA GLU A 33 14.96 -27.79 37.20
C GLU A 33 13.90 -26.70 36.91
N THR A 34 13.73 -25.75 37.81
CA THR A 34 12.74 -24.67 37.64
C THR A 34 13.05 -23.82 36.41
N TYR A 35 14.32 -23.46 36.19
CA TYR A 35 14.72 -22.74 34.99
C TYR A 35 14.54 -23.55 33.74
N ARG A 36 14.82 -24.84 33.77
CA ARG A 36 14.58 -25.75 32.64
C ARG A 36 13.11 -25.81 32.29
N ASP A 37 12.22 -25.96 33.27
CA ASP A 37 10.78 -25.99 33.06
C ASP A 37 10.25 -24.69 32.45
N LEU A 38 10.73 -23.54 32.91
CA LEU A 38 10.38 -22.25 32.33
C LEU A 38 10.75 -22.15 30.86
N VAL A 39 11.94 -22.63 30.47
CA VAL A 39 12.41 -22.64 29.08
C VAL A 39 11.63 -23.65 28.22
N GLU A 40 11.29 -24.81 28.79
CA GLU A 40 10.54 -25.86 28.10
C GLU A 40 9.09 -25.48 27.80
N GLN A 41 8.46 -24.68 28.68
CA GLN A 41 7.06 -24.21 28.51
C GLN A 41 6.93 -22.99 27.62
N GLN A 42 8.03 -22.39 27.16
CA GLN A 42 7.97 -21.22 26.26
C GLN A 42 7.40 -21.61 24.89
N GLN A 43 6.55 -20.72 24.36
CA GLN A 43 6.03 -20.85 23.00
C GLN A 43 7.06 -20.45 21.94
N ASP A 44 8.02 -19.60 22.28
CA ASP A 44 9.12 -19.25 21.42
C ASP A 44 10.11 -20.42 21.33
N LEU A 45 10.78 -20.52 20.19
CA LEU A 45 11.82 -21.51 19.96
C LEU A 45 13.06 -21.09 20.74
N ILE A 46 13.59 -21.96 21.59
CA ILE A 46 14.80 -21.65 22.37
C ILE A 46 15.85 -22.71 22.11
N VAL A 47 17.05 -22.25 21.74
CA VAL A 47 18.18 -23.13 21.51
C VAL A 47 19.44 -22.52 22.13
N LYS A 48 20.34 -23.39 22.65
CA LYS A 48 21.71 -23.04 23.03
C LYS A 48 22.65 -23.68 22.02
N ILE A 49 23.65 -22.91 21.59
CA ILE A 49 24.50 -23.26 20.46
C ILE A 49 25.95 -23.11 20.89
N SER A 50 26.83 -24.04 20.50
CA SER A 50 28.28 -23.88 20.68
C SER A 50 28.85 -22.80 19.75
N LEU A 51 30.07 -22.37 19.98
CA LEU A 51 30.73 -21.40 19.08
C LEU A 51 30.99 -21.98 17.68
N GLU A 52 31.05 -23.32 17.56
CA GLU A 52 31.17 -24.04 16.28
C GLU A 52 29.81 -24.19 15.57
N GLY A 53 28.73 -23.64 16.13
CA GLY A 53 27.40 -23.68 15.51
C GLY A 53 26.62 -24.97 15.75
N ARG A 54 26.97 -25.80 16.76
CA ARG A 54 26.24 -27.02 17.10
C ARG A 54 25.22 -26.77 18.20
N LEU A 55 24.06 -27.41 18.10
CA LEU A 55 23.01 -27.36 19.09
C LEU A 55 23.43 -28.10 20.38
N LEU A 56 23.50 -27.35 21.48
CA LEU A 56 23.80 -27.90 22.82
C LEU A 56 22.53 -28.19 23.61
N PHE A 57 21.45 -27.43 23.32
CA PHE A 57 20.15 -27.58 23.94
C PHE A 57 19.08 -27.07 22.98
N VAL A 58 17.91 -27.68 23.01
CA VAL A 58 16.70 -27.24 22.32
C VAL A 58 15.50 -27.45 23.24
N ASN A 59 14.54 -26.48 23.22
CA ASN A 59 13.29 -26.69 23.96
C ASN A 59 12.30 -27.58 23.16
N THR A 60 11.26 -28.01 23.83
CA THR A 60 10.22 -28.88 23.25
C THR A 60 9.54 -28.23 22.04
N THR A 61 9.34 -26.92 22.07
CA THR A 61 8.72 -26.17 20.98
C THR A 61 9.55 -26.21 19.69
N TYR A 62 10.88 -26.08 19.79
CA TYR A 62 11.77 -26.19 18.63
C TYR A 62 11.79 -27.59 18.05
N ALA A 63 11.91 -28.63 18.92
CA ALA A 63 11.88 -30.03 18.51
C ALA A 63 10.56 -30.38 17.80
N GLY A 64 9.43 -29.95 18.37
CA GLY A 64 8.09 -30.13 17.80
C GLY A 64 7.90 -29.41 16.46
N LEU A 65 8.46 -28.22 16.28
CA LEU A 65 8.42 -27.50 15.00
C LEU A 65 9.10 -28.30 13.88
N LEU A 66 10.26 -28.91 14.18
CA LEU A 66 10.99 -29.69 13.21
C LEU A 66 10.48 -31.13 13.06
N GLY A 67 9.62 -31.61 13.97
CA GLY A 67 9.13 -32.98 13.99
C GLY A 67 10.23 -34.00 14.32
N LYS A 68 11.20 -33.58 15.13
CA LYS A 68 12.36 -34.40 15.55
C LYS A 68 12.42 -34.52 17.06
N THR A 69 13.11 -35.55 17.56
CA THR A 69 13.40 -35.63 18.99
C THR A 69 14.50 -34.64 19.39
N LYS A 70 14.59 -34.31 20.68
CA LYS A 70 15.68 -33.47 21.19
C LYS A 70 17.05 -34.14 21.00
N ASP A 71 17.10 -35.45 21.15
CA ASP A 71 18.33 -36.25 20.99
C ASP A 71 18.84 -36.22 19.55
N ASP A 72 17.95 -36.31 18.56
CA ASP A 72 18.29 -36.15 17.13
C ASP A 72 18.84 -34.77 16.78
N LEU A 73 18.40 -33.76 17.51
CA LEU A 73 18.79 -32.35 17.27
C LEU A 73 20.05 -31.97 18.03
N THR A 74 20.31 -32.60 19.17
CA THR A 74 21.51 -32.34 19.97
C THR A 74 22.77 -32.67 19.15
N ASN A 75 23.74 -31.79 19.18
CA ASN A 75 24.99 -31.87 18.43
C ASN A 75 24.84 -31.72 16.89
N SER A 76 23.62 -31.55 16.36
CA SER A 76 23.42 -31.19 14.96
C SER A 76 23.78 -29.70 14.68
N VAL A 77 23.99 -29.36 13.42
CA VAL A 77 24.33 -27.99 13.04
C VAL A 77 23.08 -27.11 13.11
N PHE A 78 23.19 -26.00 13.83
CA PHE A 78 22.18 -24.92 13.81
C PHE A 78 22.32 -24.09 12.54
N MET A 79 21.23 -23.80 11.87
CA MET A 79 21.20 -23.04 10.61
C MET A 79 22.09 -23.68 9.51
N PRO A 80 21.79 -24.92 9.05
CA PRO A 80 22.46 -25.45 7.89
C PRO A 80 22.25 -24.53 6.70
N VAL A 81 23.35 -24.04 6.14
CA VAL A 81 23.36 -23.05 5.06
C VAL A 81 22.75 -23.66 3.80
N SER A 82 21.58 -23.19 3.37
CA SER A 82 20.99 -23.51 2.08
C SER A 82 21.00 -22.28 1.18
N GLY A 83 22.02 -22.18 0.31
CA GLY A 83 22.15 -21.17 -0.76
C GLY A 83 23.21 -20.07 -0.50
N GLU A 84 24.06 -19.85 -1.50
CA GLU A 84 25.23 -18.96 -1.42
C GLU A 84 24.92 -17.50 -1.03
N ARG A 85 23.81 -16.93 -1.50
CA ARG A 85 23.44 -15.53 -1.18
C ARG A 85 22.98 -15.30 0.26
N TYR A 86 22.40 -16.31 0.90
CA TYR A 86 21.97 -16.21 2.30
C TYR A 86 23.13 -16.37 3.28
N SER A 87 24.17 -17.10 2.87
CA SER A 87 25.38 -17.38 3.64
C SER A 87 26.10 -16.11 4.07
N ASP A 88 26.35 -15.18 3.15
CA ASP A 88 27.15 -13.97 3.40
C ASP A 88 26.46 -12.99 4.32
N VAL A 89 25.14 -12.81 4.16
CA VAL A 89 24.35 -11.91 5.01
C VAL A 89 24.29 -12.45 6.43
N ILE A 90 24.02 -13.75 6.60
CA ILE A 90 23.99 -14.39 7.92
C ILE A 90 25.38 -14.36 8.55
N ALA A 91 26.42 -14.72 7.81
CA ALA A 91 27.80 -14.68 8.30
C ALA A 91 28.18 -13.28 8.79
N THR A 92 27.86 -12.23 8.03
CA THR A 92 28.11 -10.85 8.42
C THR A 92 27.35 -10.48 9.70
N GLN A 93 26.09 -10.90 9.87
CA GLN A 93 25.35 -10.65 11.09
C GLN A 93 25.92 -11.42 12.29
N MET A 94 26.36 -12.65 12.07
CA MET A 94 26.96 -13.51 13.11
C MET A 94 28.26 -12.92 13.67
N THR A 95 29.04 -12.15 12.91
CA THR A 95 30.23 -11.47 13.44
C THR A 95 29.92 -10.51 14.59
N LYS A 96 28.70 -9.97 14.68
CA LYS A 96 28.26 -9.09 15.76
C LYS A 96 28.18 -9.81 17.11
N LEU A 97 28.11 -11.13 17.12
CA LEU A 97 28.07 -11.93 18.34
C LEU A 97 29.42 -11.92 19.08
N PHE A 98 30.50 -11.57 18.40
CA PHE A 98 31.86 -11.52 18.96
C PHE A 98 32.32 -10.11 19.34
N ARG A 99 31.42 -9.10 19.22
CA ARG A 99 31.68 -7.70 19.55
C ARG A 99 30.47 -7.10 20.29
N PRO A 100 30.67 -6.14 21.20
CA PRO A 100 29.53 -5.44 21.82
C PRO A 100 28.56 -4.89 20.77
N PRO A 101 27.24 -5.02 20.96
CA PRO A 101 26.50 -5.51 22.12
C PRO A 101 26.32 -7.04 22.22
N TYR A 102 27.07 -7.86 21.47
CA TYR A 102 27.06 -9.34 21.49
C TYR A 102 25.68 -9.92 21.12
N THR A 103 24.95 -9.26 20.24
CA THR A 103 23.61 -9.69 19.80
C THR A 103 23.47 -9.49 18.30
N CYS A 104 22.67 -10.36 17.67
CA CYS A 104 22.22 -10.16 16.29
C CYS A 104 20.79 -10.66 16.10
N ILE A 105 20.14 -10.19 15.02
CA ILE A 105 18.84 -10.68 14.58
C ILE A 105 19.02 -11.18 13.15
N VAL A 106 18.57 -12.41 12.90
CA VAL A 106 18.59 -13.03 11.56
C VAL A 106 17.26 -13.71 11.28
N GLU A 107 16.83 -13.67 10.04
CA GLU A 107 15.67 -14.42 9.57
C GLU A 107 16.12 -15.62 8.77
N GLN A 108 15.50 -16.76 8.99
CA GLN A 108 15.80 -18.00 8.32
C GLN A 108 14.54 -18.72 7.88
N TRP A 109 14.54 -19.22 6.65
CA TRP A 109 13.51 -20.14 6.18
C TRP A 109 13.92 -21.57 6.51
N LEU A 110 13.08 -22.26 7.26
CA LEU A 110 13.29 -23.64 7.69
C LEU A 110 12.24 -24.56 7.06
N GLN A 111 12.67 -25.71 6.61
CA GLN A 111 11.76 -26.83 6.33
C GLN A 111 11.35 -27.45 7.66
N THR A 112 10.06 -27.40 7.97
CA THR A 112 9.49 -27.94 9.19
C THR A 112 8.53 -29.09 8.89
N ALA A 113 8.05 -29.79 9.92
CA ALA A 113 7.00 -30.81 9.77
C ALA A 113 5.70 -30.26 9.15
N LYS A 114 5.46 -28.94 9.27
CA LYS A 114 4.28 -28.24 8.74
C LYS A 114 4.58 -27.40 7.49
N GLY A 115 5.65 -27.70 6.75
CA GLY A 115 6.10 -26.97 5.57
C GLY A 115 7.11 -25.87 5.88
N MET A 116 7.39 -25.02 4.89
CA MET A 116 8.37 -23.94 5.03
C MET A 116 7.88 -22.86 6.01
N ARG A 117 8.74 -22.52 6.98
CA ARG A 117 8.48 -21.47 7.98
C ARG A 117 9.62 -20.48 8.01
N CYS A 118 9.27 -19.21 8.14
CA CYS A 118 10.23 -18.14 8.35
C CYS A 118 10.37 -17.88 9.84
N ILE A 119 11.55 -18.14 10.38
CA ILE A 119 11.84 -17.90 11.79
C ILE A 119 12.73 -16.67 11.91
N SER A 120 12.32 -15.72 12.74
CA SER A 120 13.15 -14.59 13.15
C SER A 120 13.89 -14.98 14.42
N TRP A 121 15.20 -15.07 14.33
CA TRP A 121 16.09 -15.42 15.43
C TRP A 121 16.69 -14.18 16.07
N SER A 122 16.53 -14.03 17.38
CA SER A 122 17.33 -13.12 18.23
C SER A 122 18.41 -13.93 18.92
N ILE A 123 19.66 -13.68 18.58
CA ILE A 123 20.81 -14.46 19.06
C ILE A 123 21.65 -13.56 19.95
N ARG A 124 22.09 -14.12 21.08
CA ARG A 124 22.97 -13.44 22.06
C ARG A 124 24.08 -14.37 22.50
N SER A 125 25.28 -13.83 22.64
CA SER A 125 26.40 -14.53 23.23
C SER A 125 26.29 -14.66 24.74
N VAL A 126 26.56 -15.82 25.23
CA VAL A 126 26.83 -16.09 26.65
C VAL A 126 28.33 -15.81 26.88
N LEU A 127 28.60 -14.89 27.79
CA LEU A 127 29.98 -14.48 28.08
C LEU A 127 30.47 -15.12 29.38
N ASP A 128 31.74 -15.40 29.43
CA ASP A 128 32.44 -15.75 30.67
C ASP A 128 32.75 -14.52 31.52
N PRO A 129 33.35 -14.67 32.72
CA PRO A 129 33.75 -13.52 33.57
C PRO A 129 34.72 -12.56 32.88
N ASP A 130 35.54 -13.04 31.93
CA ASP A 130 36.51 -12.26 31.16
C ASP A 130 35.88 -11.58 29.93
N LYS A 131 34.54 -11.69 29.77
CA LYS A 131 33.75 -11.18 28.66
C LYS A 131 34.06 -11.82 27.31
N ALA A 132 34.62 -13.03 27.32
CA ALA A 132 34.75 -13.81 26.10
C ALA A 132 33.49 -14.64 25.85
N PRO A 133 33.00 -14.73 24.60
CA PRO A 133 31.89 -15.60 24.24
C PRO A 133 32.24 -17.07 24.46
N VAL A 134 31.39 -17.82 25.17
CA VAL A 134 31.53 -19.27 25.43
C VAL A 134 30.43 -20.11 24.81
N ALA A 135 29.29 -19.52 24.54
CA ALA A 135 28.17 -20.15 23.86
C ALA A 135 27.23 -19.08 23.31
N LEU A 136 26.25 -19.50 22.53
CA LEU A 136 25.18 -18.63 22.01
C LEU A 136 23.82 -19.13 22.52
N VAL A 137 22.91 -18.22 22.81
CA VAL A 137 21.51 -18.51 23.05
C VAL A 137 20.69 -17.80 21.98
N ALA A 138 19.83 -18.54 21.30
CA ALA A 138 18.93 -17.98 20.30
C ALA A 138 17.47 -18.23 20.69
N THR A 139 16.67 -17.18 20.54
CA THR A 139 15.22 -17.22 20.67
C THR A 139 14.61 -16.98 19.29
N GLY A 140 13.81 -17.92 18.82
CA GLY A 140 13.18 -17.89 17.50
C GLY A 140 11.68 -17.72 17.58
N ARG A 141 11.13 -16.86 16.71
CA ARG A 141 9.70 -16.66 16.56
C ARG A 141 9.26 -16.92 15.12
N ASP A 142 8.19 -17.70 14.94
CA ASP A 142 7.59 -17.91 13.62
C ASP A 142 6.94 -16.61 13.13
N VAL A 143 7.53 -15.99 12.11
CA VAL A 143 7.05 -14.78 11.45
C VAL A 143 6.41 -15.07 10.10
N THR A 144 6.20 -16.34 9.77
CA THR A 144 5.58 -16.77 8.50
C THR A 144 4.22 -16.10 8.26
N PRO A 145 3.30 -16.02 9.24
CA PRO A 145 2.02 -15.34 9.03
C PRO A 145 2.20 -13.90 8.60
N VAL A 146 3.05 -13.15 9.32
CA VAL A 146 3.33 -11.73 9.01
C VAL A 146 3.95 -11.57 7.62
N LYS A 147 4.90 -12.45 7.25
CA LYS A 147 5.52 -12.43 5.91
C LYS A 147 4.51 -12.73 4.81
N ASN A 148 3.61 -13.67 5.05
CA ASN A 148 2.56 -14.01 4.09
C ASN A 148 1.54 -12.87 3.91
N GLU A 149 1.13 -12.22 5.00
CA GLU A 149 0.26 -11.03 4.95
C GLU A 149 0.93 -9.88 4.19
N GLN A 150 2.19 -9.59 4.49
CA GLN A 150 2.95 -8.57 3.77
C GLN A 150 3.07 -8.88 2.27
N LYS A 151 3.32 -10.14 1.92
CA LYS A 151 3.38 -10.59 0.52
C LYS A 151 2.03 -10.46 -0.18
N ALA A 152 0.95 -10.86 0.50
CA ALA A 152 -0.41 -10.74 -0.03
C ALA A 152 -0.80 -9.27 -0.24
N MET A 153 -0.44 -8.38 0.70
CA MET A 153 -0.68 -6.94 0.58
C MET A 153 0.09 -6.34 -0.60
N ARG A 154 1.38 -6.63 -0.72
CA ARG A 154 2.19 -6.17 -1.88
C ARG A 154 1.61 -6.64 -3.20
N LYS A 155 1.20 -7.91 -3.28
CA LYS A 155 0.57 -8.45 -4.50
C LYS A 155 -0.72 -7.70 -4.86
N ARG A 156 -1.56 -7.38 -3.86
CA ARG A 156 -2.77 -6.58 -4.08
C ARG A 156 -2.45 -5.17 -4.56
N ASP A 157 -1.43 -4.54 -3.97
CA ASP A 157 -0.99 -3.20 -4.38
C ASP A 157 -0.48 -3.22 -5.83
N GLU A 158 0.31 -4.23 -6.21
CA GLU A 158 0.78 -4.43 -7.58
C GLU A 158 -0.37 -4.66 -8.56
N GLU A 159 -1.36 -5.50 -8.20
CA GLU A 159 -2.56 -5.75 -9.00
C GLU A 159 -3.40 -4.48 -9.18
N LEU A 160 -3.60 -3.69 -8.10
CA LEU A 160 -4.30 -2.41 -8.18
C LEU A 160 -3.56 -1.42 -9.07
N MET A 161 -2.24 -1.31 -8.96
CA MET A 161 -1.44 -0.45 -9.83
C MET A 161 -1.55 -0.87 -11.29
N LEU A 162 -1.48 -2.17 -11.57
CA LEU A 162 -1.64 -2.69 -12.93
C LEU A 162 -3.02 -2.33 -13.52
N LEU A 163 -4.09 -2.45 -12.74
CA LEU A 163 -5.44 -2.06 -13.16
C LEU A 163 -5.54 -0.56 -13.43
N LEU A 164 -4.96 0.29 -12.56
CA LEU A 164 -4.95 1.73 -12.73
C LEU A 164 -4.14 2.16 -13.98
N GLU A 165 -3.08 1.44 -14.32
CA GLU A 165 -2.21 1.74 -15.44
C GLU A 165 -2.70 1.17 -16.77
N SER A 166 -3.49 0.10 -16.76
CA SER A 166 -4.01 -0.55 -17.98
C SER A 166 -5.17 0.22 -18.62
N GLY A 167 -5.90 1.03 -17.86
CA GLY A 167 -7.04 1.81 -18.35
C GLY A 167 -6.65 3.02 -19.21
N SER A 168 -7.60 3.58 -19.96
CA SER A 168 -7.42 4.82 -20.72
C SER A 168 -7.41 6.06 -19.81
N GLN A 169 -7.98 5.96 -18.61
CA GLN A 169 -8.02 7.02 -17.63
C GLN A 169 -6.69 7.13 -16.88
N MET A 170 -6.32 8.34 -16.56
CA MET A 170 -5.15 8.68 -15.76
C MET A 170 -5.61 9.17 -14.40
N TYR A 171 -4.90 8.80 -13.33
CA TYR A 171 -5.31 9.08 -11.96
C TYR A 171 -4.30 9.93 -11.23
N TYR A 172 -4.80 10.80 -10.35
CA TYR A 172 -3.97 11.63 -9.49
C TYR A 172 -4.65 11.89 -8.15
N THR A 173 -3.86 12.28 -7.16
CA THR A 173 -4.35 12.85 -5.91
C THR A 173 -3.51 14.06 -5.54
N HIS A 174 -4.17 15.05 -4.94
CA HIS A 174 -3.49 16.22 -4.39
C HIS A 174 -4.11 16.65 -3.05
N THR A 175 -3.37 17.41 -2.29
CA THR A 175 -3.83 18.05 -1.05
C THR A 175 -4.73 19.24 -1.36
N PRO A 176 -5.51 19.77 -0.39
CA PRO A 176 -6.32 20.99 -0.59
C PRO A 176 -5.50 22.22 -1.02
N ASP A 177 -4.22 22.28 -0.71
CA ASP A 177 -3.27 23.31 -1.16
C ASP A 177 -2.59 22.99 -2.49
N HIS A 178 -3.20 22.12 -3.30
CA HIS A 178 -2.79 21.72 -4.65
C HIS A 178 -1.44 21.02 -4.78
N ARG A 179 -0.85 20.52 -3.68
CA ARG A 179 0.37 19.72 -3.76
C ARG A 179 0.04 18.32 -4.21
N THR A 180 0.72 17.86 -5.24
CA THR A 180 0.57 16.52 -5.76
C THR A 180 1.03 15.48 -4.75
N MET A 181 0.16 14.52 -4.41
CA MET A 181 0.46 13.36 -3.58
C MET A 181 0.77 12.13 -4.43
N TYR A 182 0.01 11.92 -5.48
CA TYR A 182 0.17 10.82 -6.42
C TYR A 182 -0.21 11.26 -7.83
N ILE A 183 0.52 10.78 -8.82
CA ILE A 183 0.14 10.83 -10.24
C ILE A 183 0.48 9.51 -10.90
N SER A 184 -0.43 8.99 -11.70
CA SER A 184 -0.17 7.78 -12.49
C SER A 184 0.97 8.03 -13.50
N PRO A 185 1.79 7.02 -13.83
CA PRO A 185 2.92 7.17 -14.76
C PRO A 185 2.53 7.79 -16.10
N ARG A 186 1.34 7.46 -16.62
CA ARG A 186 0.81 8.00 -17.88
C ARG A 186 0.62 9.52 -17.87
N ILE A 187 0.26 10.12 -16.72
CA ILE A 187 0.18 11.58 -16.60
C ILE A 187 1.54 12.21 -16.83
N ARG A 188 2.59 11.62 -16.29
CA ARG A 188 3.97 12.11 -16.50
C ARG A 188 4.37 12.07 -17.97
N THR A 189 3.99 11.01 -18.67
CA THR A 189 4.21 10.86 -20.11
C THR A 189 3.40 11.88 -20.90
N LEU A 190 2.11 12.05 -20.58
CA LEU A 190 1.24 13.01 -21.23
C LEU A 190 1.74 14.44 -21.07
N LEU A 191 2.09 14.83 -19.85
CA LEU A 191 2.59 16.17 -19.55
C LEU A 191 4.07 16.35 -19.92
N LYS A 192 4.74 15.30 -20.43
CA LYS A 192 6.16 15.30 -20.79
C LYS A 192 7.04 15.88 -19.67
N CYS A 193 6.74 15.42 -18.41
CA CYS A 193 7.46 15.86 -17.23
C CYS A 193 8.93 15.39 -17.30
N THR A 194 9.88 16.30 -17.34
CA THR A 194 11.30 15.98 -17.25
C THR A 194 11.78 15.99 -15.80
N ASN A 195 12.73 15.10 -15.46
CA ASN A 195 13.41 15.14 -14.17
C ASN A 195 14.15 16.48 -14.05
N GLY A 196 13.72 17.33 -13.12
CA GLY A 196 14.25 18.69 -12.95
C GLY A 196 13.31 19.82 -13.36
N SER A 197 12.07 19.51 -13.78
CA SER A 197 11.04 20.51 -14.01
C SER A 197 10.85 21.39 -12.77
N LYS A 198 10.85 22.71 -12.95
CA LYS A 198 10.57 23.71 -11.90
C LYS A 198 9.08 23.69 -11.47
N LYS A 199 8.21 23.04 -12.25
CA LYS A 199 6.79 22.92 -11.98
C LYS A 199 6.55 22.01 -10.77
N ARG A 200 6.05 22.59 -9.68
CA ARG A 200 5.86 21.90 -8.38
C ARG A 200 4.42 21.50 -8.11
N SER A 201 3.48 22.21 -8.77
CA SER A 201 2.04 21.97 -8.68
C SER A 201 1.48 21.62 -10.05
N TRP A 202 0.37 20.90 -10.08
CA TRP A 202 -0.35 20.66 -11.33
C TRP A 202 -0.88 21.97 -11.94
N THR A 203 -1.14 22.98 -11.12
CA THR A 203 -1.57 24.31 -11.56
C THR A 203 -0.51 25.04 -12.39
N ASP A 204 0.77 24.67 -12.25
CA ASP A 204 1.85 25.26 -13.03
C ASP A 204 1.84 24.86 -14.52
N TYR A 205 1.01 23.88 -14.86
CA TYR A 205 0.78 23.45 -16.25
C TYR A 205 -0.42 24.12 -16.91
N LEU A 206 -1.22 24.90 -16.16
CA LEU A 206 -2.37 25.60 -16.73
C LEU A 206 -1.91 26.75 -17.64
N THR A 207 -2.61 26.89 -18.77
CA THR A 207 -2.44 28.04 -19.67
C THR A 207 -3.28 29.24 -19.20
N ASP A 208 -3.15 30.39 -19.86
CA ASP A 208 -3.97 31.59 -19.60
C ASP A 208 -5.40 31.48 -20.15
N ASN A 209 -5.82 30.30 -20.59
CA ASN A 209 -7.16 30.09 -21.13
C ASN A 209 -8.23 30.39 -20.06
N PRO A 210 -9.24 31.19 -20.34
CA PRO A 210 -10.30 31.54 -19.38
C PRO A 210 -11.06 30.31 -18.83
N VAL A 211 -11.13 29.22 -19.57
CA VAL A 211 -11.74 27.94 -19.13
C VAL A 211 -11.06 27.41 -17.89
N ASN A 212 -9.74 27.61 -17.77
CA ASN A 212 -8.96 27.15 -16.62
C ASN A 212 -9.39 27.82 -15.31
N ALA A 213 -9.75 29.09 -15.34
CA ALA A 213 -10.24 29.80 -14.16
C ALA A 213 -11.56 29.17 -13.63
N ALA A 214 -12.49 28.84 -14.54
CA ALA A 214 -13.73 28.16 -14.16
C ALA A 214 -13.51 26.74 -13.63
N GLY A 215 -12.55 26.03 -14.21
CA GLY A 215 -12.14 24.69 -13.73
C GLY A 215 -11.54 24.74 -12.33
N LEU A 216 -10.60 25.66 -12.10
CA LEU A 216 -9.97 25.86 -10.80
C LEU A 216 -10.98 26.23 -9.71
N GLU A 217 -11.98 27.06 -10.05
CA GLU A 217 -13.07 27.41 -9.14
C GLU A 217 -13.90 26.18 -8.71
N ARG A 218 -14.12 25.22 -9.61
CA ARG A 218 -14.79 23.94 -9.28
C ARG A 218 -13.99 23.10 -8.29
N THR A 219 -12.68 22.95 -8.52
CA THR A 219 -11.79 22.30 -7.56
C THR A 219 -11.85 22.97 -6.18
N LEU A 220 -11.79 24.30 -6.12
CA LEU A 220 -11.89 25.05 -4.86
C LEU A 220 -13.25 24.83 -4.17
N ARG A 221 -14.35 24.77 -4.93
CA ARG A 221 -15.67 24.42 -4.37
C ARG A 221 -15.70 22.99 -3.84
N ALA A 222 -15.17 22.02 -4.59
CA ALA A 222 -15.08 20.65 -4.11
C ALA A 222 -14.28 20.55 -2.80
N ILE A 223 -13.17 21.28 -2.69
CA ILE A 223 -12.35 21.35 -1.48
C ILE A 223 -13.15 21.95 -0.31
N SER A 224 -13.81 23.10 -0.52
CA SER A 224 -14.49 23.83 0.56
C SER A 224 -15.78 23.16 1.01
N THR A 225 -16.54 22.56 0.10
CA THR A 225 -17.85 21.94 0.39
C THR A 225 -17.76 20.48 0.74
N GLY A 226 -16.67 19.80 0.38
CA GLY A 226 -16.53 18.35 0.48
C GLY A 226 -17.47 17.59 -0.46
N LYS A 227 -18.02 18.23 -1.49
CA LYS A 227 -18.95 17.64 -2.45
C LYS A 227 -18.30 17.54 -3.83
N ARG A 228 -18.69 16.49 -4.57
CA ARG A 228 -18.23 16.27 -5.93
C ARG A 228 -18.85 17.35 -6.85
N GLU A 229 -18.02 17.95 -7.69
CA GLU A 229 -18.42 18.83 -8.77
C GLU A 229 -18.56 18.05 -10.10
N PRO A 230 -19.34 18.57 -11.08
CA PRO A 230 -19.38 17.97 -12.42
C PRO A 230 -18.00 17.98 -13.09
N PRO A 231 -17.72 17.04 -14.01
CA PRO A 231 -16.48 17.06 -14.79
C PRO A 231 -16.29 18.39 -15.51
N TYR A 232 -15.04 18.79 -15.70
CA TYR A 232 -14.67 20.03 -16.35
C TYR A 232 -13.42 19.86 -17.22
N ARG A 233 -13.21 20.79 -18.12
CA ARG A 233 -12.07 20.79 -19.05
C ARG A 233 -11.05 21.82 -18.63
N LEU A 234 -9.77 21.50 -18.86
CA LEU A 234 -8.64 22.40 -18.68
C LEU A 234 -7.75 22.33 -19.91
N GLU A 235 -7.16 23.45 -20.26
CA GLU A 235 -6.07 23.53 -21.21
C GLU A 235 -4.74 23.58 -20.46
N MET A 236 -3.83 22.66 -20.78
CA MET A 236 -2.51 22.59 -20.16
C MET A 236 -1.39 22.72 -21.17
N GLU A 237 -0.28 23.29 -20.72
CA GLU A 237 0.98 23.33 -21.44
C GLU A 237 1.90 22.24 -20.92
N THR A 238 2.29 21.31 -21.79
CA THR A 238 3.20 20.22 -21.47
C THR A 238 4.65 20.70 -21.30
N GLY A 239 5.54 19.83 -20.86
CA GLY A 239 6.94 20.16 -20.62
C GLY A 239 7.72 20.57 -21.87
N ASP A 240 7.25 20.22 -23.07
CA ASP A 240 7.82 20.64 -24.37
C ASP A 240 7.11 21.86 -25.00
N GLY A 241 6.18 22.50 -24.26
CA GLY A 241 5.45 23.67 -24.74
C GLY A 241 4.24 23.36 -25.63
N SER A 242 3.90 22.09 -25.84
CA SER A 242 2.67 21.73 -26.55
C SER A 242 1.44 22.00 -25.68
N ARG A 243 0.31 22.36 -26.29
CA ARG A 243 -0.97 22.52 -25.57
C ARG A 243 -1.82 21.30 -25.74
N ILE A 244 -2.46 20.87 -24.65
CA ILE A 244 -3.36 19.74 -24.60
C ILE A 244 -4.64 20.12 -23.84
N TRP A 245 -5.75 19.49 -24.22
CA TRP A 245 -7.00 19.58 -23.52
C TRP A 245 -7.23 18.32 -22.70
N ILE A 246 -7.53 18.49 -21.42
CA ILE A 246 -7.89 17.40 -20.53
C ILE A 246 -9.30 17.57 -19.98
N GLU A 247 -10.02 16.47 -19.84
CA GLU A 247 -11.26 16.42 -19.07
C GLU A 247 -10.97 15.83 -17.70
N VAL A 248 -11.35 16.55 -16.67
CA VAL A 248 -11.04 16.28 -15.25
C VAL A 248 -12.31 15.90 -14.52
N ASN A 249 -12.24 14.85 -13.71
CA ASN A 249 -13.30 14.40 -12.83
C ASN A 249 -12.74 14.18 -11.43
N GLU A 250 -13.16 14.97 -10.46
CA GLU A 250 -12.63 15.01 -9.10
C GLU A 250 -13.64 14.58 -8.06
N ILE A 251 -13.14 13.92 -7.02
CA ILE A 251 -13.89 13.50 -5.84
C ILE A 251 -13.13 13.95 -4.59
N PRO A 252 -13.73 14.79 -3.73
CA PRO A 252 -13.10 15.16 -2.47
C PRO A 252 -13.09 13.98 -1.49
N VAL A 253 -11.95 13.74 -0.88
CA VAL A 253 -11.77 12.76 0.21
C VAL A 253 -11.98 13.51 1.52
N VAL A 254 -13.10 13.22 2.20
CA VAL A 254 -13.50 13.92 3.43
C VAL A 254 -13.24 13.06 4.64
N LYS A 255 -12.58 13.60 5.66
CA LYS A 255 -12.38 12.97 6.96
C LYS A 255 -12.73 13.97 8.06
N ASN A 256 -13.59 13.56 9.01
CA ASN A 256 -14.05 14.41 10.12
C ASN A 256 -14.63 15.78 9.63
N GLY A 257 -15.41 15.74 8.54
CA GLY A 257 -16.04 16.95 7.97
C GLY A 257 -15.10 17.90 7.24
N LYS A 258 -13.82 17.56 7.06
CA LYS A 258 -12.83 18.36 6.31
C LYS A 258 -12.32 17.59 5.11
N THR A 259 -12.19 18.26 3.98
CA THR A 259 -11.51 17.70 2.82
C THR A 259 -10.01 17.60 3.11
N ILE A 260 -9.48 16.37 3.05
CA ILE A 260 -8.06 16.10 3.30
C ILE A 260 -7.26 15.85 2.03
N ALA A 261 -7.94 15.50 0.95
CA ALA A 261 -7.36 15.30 -0.37
C ALA A 261 -8.44 15.39 -1.45
N ILE A 262 -8.01 15.60 -2.67
CA ILE A 262 -8.80 15.40 -3.88
C ILE A 262 -8.25 14.19 -4.61
N ALA A 263 -9.11 13.26 -4.97
CA ALA A 263 -8.80 12.15 -5.87
C ALA A 263 -9.45 12.45 -7.23
N GLY A 264 -8.66 12.43 -8.27
CA GLY A 264 -9.13 12.79 -9.60
C GLY A 264 -8.71 11.78 -10.67
N SER A 265 -9.49 11.76 -11.74
CA SER A 265 -9.10 11.15 -13.00
C SER A 265 -9.11 12.19 -14.10
N LEU A 266 -8.26 12.01 -15.09
CA LEU A 266 -8.23 12.85 -16.28
C LEU A 266 -8.13 12.00 -17.54
N VAL A 267 -8.66 12.55 -18.62
CA VAL A 267 -8.61 11.99 -19.98
C VAL A 267 -8.12 13.08 -20.93
N ASP A 268 -7.21 12.73 -21.84
CA ASP A 268 -6.84 13.60 -22.95
C ASP A 268 -8.02 13.67 -23.93
N VAL A 269 -8.51 14.87 -24.15
CA VAL A 269 -9.62 15.17 -25.06
C VAL A 269 -9.21 16.13 -26.20
N SER A 270 -7.90 16.28 -26.45
CA SER A 270 -7.36 17.20 -27.46
C SER A 270 -7.93 16.90 -28.84
N GLU A 271 -7.95 15.64 -29.27
CA GLU A 271 -8.52 15.25 -30.56
C GLU A 271 -10.01 15.60 -30.66
N LYS A 272 -10.78 15.35 -29.58
CA LYS A 272 -12.20 15.68 -29.52
C LYS A 272 -12.43 17.17 -29.62
N MET A 273 -11.61 17.97 -28.96
CA MET A 273 -11.71 19.45 -29.01
C MET A 273 -11.43 19.97 -30.42
N HIS A 274 -10.41 19.48 -31.10
CA HIS A 274 -10.12 19.87 -32.49
C HIS A 274 -11.26 19.54 -33.45
N VAL A 275 -11.92 18.39 -33.25
CA VAL A 275 -13.10 18.04 -34.06
C VAL A 275 -14.29 18.97 -33.75
N GLU A 276 -14.57 19.25 -32.46
CA GLU A 276 -15.63 20.16 -32.03
C GLU A 276 -15.40 21.57 -32.59
N GLU A 277 -14.16 22.09 -32.57
CA GLU A 277 -13.79 23.39 -33.13
C GLU A 277 -13.95 23.42 -34.66
N GLY A 278 -13.46 22.40 -35.35
CA GLY A 278 -13.62 22.31 -36.82
C GLY A 278 -15.08 22.23 -37.27
N VAL A 279 -15.93 21.52 -36.51
CA VAL A 279 -17.39 21.50 -36.79
C VAL A 279 -18.01 22.85 -36.54
N ALA A 280 -17.67 23.55 -35.46
CA ALA A 280 -18.18 24.88 -35.15
C ALA A 280 -17.75 25.89 -36.21
N GLU A 281 -16.50 25.89 -36.67
CA GLU A 281 -16.03 26.74 -37.76
C GLU A 281 -16.78 26.44 -39.08
N ALA A 282 -16.98 25.15 -39.41
CA ALA A 282 -17.72 24.76 -40.59
C ALA A 282 -19.17 25.27 -40.52
N GLU A 283 -19.86 25.15 -39.36
CA GLU A 283 -21.23 25.67 -39.17
C GLU A 283 -21.31 27.18 -39.35
N ILE A 284 -20.32 27.95 -38.87
CA ILE A 284 -20.24 29.39 -39.04
C ILE A 284 -20.10 29.73 -40.52
N LEU A 285 -19.21 29.04 -41.24
CA LEU A 285 -19.04 29.22 -42.69
C LEU A 285 -20.30 28.88 -43.47
N PHE A 286 -21.00 27.79 -43.12
CA PHE A 286 -22.28 27.45 -43.78
C PHE A 286 -23.42 28.39 -43.45
N LYS A 287 -23.48 28.95 -42.25
CA LYS A 287 -24.49 30.00 -41.89
C LYS A 287 -24.23 31.31 -42.58
N GLY A 288 -23.00 31.63 -42.98
CA GLY A 288 -22.63 32.81 -43.76
C GLY A 288 -22.96 32.72 -45.28
N VAL A 289 -23.08 31.50 -45.81
CA VAL A 289 -23.47 31.25 -47.19
C VAL A 289 -24.98 31.01 -47.22
N ARG A 290 -25.81 32.07 -47.45
CA ARG A 290 -27.21 31.86 -47.86
C ARG A 290 -27.18 31.23 -49.25
N PRO A 291 -27.62 29.97 -49.43
CA PRO A 291 -27.86 29.44 -50.77
C PRO A 291 -29.01 30.26 -51.37
N LYS A 292 -28.82 30.88 -52.54
CA LYS A 292 -29.92 31.27 -53.39
C LYS A 292 -30.70 29.96 -53.65
N GLU A 293 -31.92 29.87 -53.13
CA GLU A 293 -32.80 28.74 -53.37
C GLU A 293 -32.92 28.50 -54.87
N PRO A 294 -32.51 27.32 -55.37
CA PRO A 294 -33.01 26.85 -56.64
C PRO A 294 -34.47 26.41 -56.39
N LYS A 295 -35.39 27.07 -57.03
CA LYS A 295 -36.78 26.57 -57.14
C LYS A 295 -36.79 25.27 -57.89
N ILE A 296 -36.65 24.18 -57.20
CA ILE A 296 -36.88 22.80 -57.70
C ILE A 296 -37.90 22.19 -56.77
N ALA A 297 -39.09 21.98 -57.42
CA ALA A 297 -40.22 21.32 -56.79
C ALA A 297 -39.87 19.87 -56.33
N GLY A 298 -40.14 19.61 -55.06
CA GLY A 298 -40.59 18.34 -54.56
C GLY A 298 -39.60 17.18 -54.53
N ARG A 299 -38.63 17.17 -53.61
CA ARG A 299 -38.17 15.97 -52.89
C ARG A 299 -37.30 16.40 -51.70
N SER A 300 -37.76 16.03 -50.49
CA SER A 300 -37.05 16.28 -49.26
C SER A 300 -35.66 15.59 -49.27
N PRO A 301 -34.56 16.28 -48.94
CA PRO A 301 -33.19 15.71 -48.89
C PRO A 301 -33.05 14.51 -47.95
N LEU A 302 -33.92 14.42 -46.95
CA LEU A 302 -33.94 13.28 -45.98
C LEU A 302 -34.37 11.94 -46.60
N LYS A 303 -35.04 11.92 -47.77
CA LYS A 303 -35.40 10.69 -48.47
C LYS A 303 -34.22 10.15 -49.29
N ALA A 304 -33.32 10.99 -49.77
CA ALA A 304 -32.16 10.57 -50.55
C ALA A 304 -31.06 9.94 -49.65
N ILE A 305 -30.89 10.43 -48.45
CA ILE A 305 -29.92 9.88 -47.49
C ILE A 305 -30.38 8.51 -46.94
N ARG A 306 -31.69 8.31 -46.72
CA ARG A 306 -32.20 6.99 -46.27
C ARG A 306 -32.08 5.89 -47.33
N SER A 307 -32.04 6.21 -48.63
CA SER A 307 -31.87 5.23 -49.69
C SER A 307 -30.42 4.77 -49.88
N ILE A 308 -29.46 5.49 -49.37
CA ILE A 308 -28.03 5.12 -49.42
C ILE A 308 -27.71 4.11 -48.31
N PHE A 309 -28.30 4.28 -47.11
CA PHE A 309 -28.10 3.38 -45.99
C PHE A 309 -29.02 2.14 -45.95
N ALA A 310 -30.04 2.07 -46.81
CA ALA A 310 -30.96 0.91 -46.92
C ALA A 310 -30.50 -0.19 -47.91
N ARG A 311 -29.28 -0.06 -48.46
CA ARG A 311 -28.77 -1.04 -49.45
C ARG A 311 -27.74 -2.04 -48.89
N ASP A 312 -27.41 -1.95 -47.63
CA ASP A 312 -26.36 -2.79 -47.03
C ASP A 312 -26.87 -3.86 -46.03
N GLU A 313 -28.20 -4.02 -45.90
CA GLU A 313 -28.77 -5.09 -45.03
C GLU A 313 -29.47 -6.19 -45.82
N GLY A 314 -28.88 -6.64 -46.89
CA GLY A 314 -29.53 -7.67 -47.71
C GLY A 314 -28.60 -8.57 -48.50
N ALA A 315 -27.55 -9.12 -47.86
CA ALA A 315 -26.76 -10.15 -48.50
C ALA A 315 -25.91 -10.95 -47.49
N GLU A 316 -26.57 -11.74 -46.63
CA GLU A 316 -25.97 -12.92 -46.01
C GLU A 316 -27.08 -13.78 -45.38
N GLU A 317 -27.78 -14.53 -46.25
CA GLU A 317 -28.43 -15.82 -45.92
C GLU A 317 -28.69 -16.55 -47.22
N GLU A 318 -27.79 -17.45 -47.59
CA GLU A 318 -28.00 -18.75 -48.26
C GLU A 318 -26.65 -19.30 -48.75
N SER A 319 -26.10 -20.23 -48.01
CA SER A 319 -25.79 -21.58 -48.53
C SER A 319 -24.81 -22.35 -47.63
N VAL A 320 -25.36 -23.49 -47.17
CA VAL A 320 -24.75 -24.76 -46.75
C VAL A 320 -24.07 -24.77 -45.38
#